data_cf562f216e8a00508d6c1882229fe007
#
_entry.id   cf562f216e8a00508d6c1882229fe007
#
_cell.length_a   1.000
_cell.length_b   1.000
_cell.length_c   1.000
_cell.angle_alpha   90.00
_cell.angle_beta   90.00
_cell.angle_gamma   90.00
#
_symmetry.space_group_name_H-M   'P 1'
#
loop_
_entity.id
_entity.type
_entity.pdbx_description
1 polymer ?
#
loop_
_entity_poly.entity_id
_entity_poly.type
_entity_poly.pdbx_seq_one_letter_code
_entity_poly.pdbx_strand_id
1 'polypeptide(L)'
;MIETMDNSRSDIALFVDRERYMSAIEAFIDRPVVKVLKGMRRVGKSVIMRLLIERLIDRGVSGANILYINKESLVFDAIKDYRDLYRYAVDYFKNGAARGASAPASVTTAAAAPASATGRTYILIDEVQEIAGWERAVASFLADGLGDVVISGSNATLLSSELATLLSGRYVEIPVYPLTFREFMTFRNAKRDGGDRTDTAAEAENEFKNYLRYGGLPGIHQLPAHDDVLFSYLNAVLNTILYKDVITRHKIRDASIFDKLVRYLFDNVGNITTAKRIADYFKSQRIRTSVDTILNYISYVEASLLIDKAPRYDIKGKRLLEFFDKVFLNDIGLRHGLIGYREEDINGLLENIVFKELQARGYKISIGVIDQLEIDFIAEKQNEKKYIQVCYGLGSEAAIEREFGNLEKIKDNYEKMVISMDRFFPAERNGILHRYLIDFLLE
;
A
#
# COMPACT_ATOMS: atom_id res chain seq x y z
N MET A 1 -31.19 -22.78 -4.94
CA MET A 1 -29.74 -22.71 -4.65
C MET A 1 -28.94 -22.49 -5.94
N ILE A 2 -29.53 -21.86 -6.94
CA ILE A 2 -28.93 -21.52 -8.26
C ILE A 2 -28.92 -19.99 -8.47
N GLU A 3 -29.63 -19.21 -7.65
CA GLU A 3 -29.73 -17.76 -7.78
C GLU A 3 -28.59 -16.94 -7.15
N THR A 4 -27.66 -17.60 -6.44
CA THR A 4 -26.50 -16.88 -5.82
C THR A 4 -25.26 -16.79 -6.71
N MET A 5 -25.28 -17.33 -7.94
CA MET A 5 -24.11 -17.39 -8.84
C MET A 5 -24.10 -16.29 -9.92
N ASP A 6 -25.21 -15.63 -10.16
CA ASP A 6 -25.25 -14.55 -11.17
C ASP A 6 -24.77 -13.19 -10.62
N ASN A 7 -24.83 -13.00 -9.29
CA ASN A 7 -24.34 -11.80 -8.63
C ASN A 7 -22.79 -11.68 -8.62
N SER A 8 -22.03 -12.77 -8.76
CA SER A 8 -20.58 -12.72 -8.72
C SER A 8 -19.95 -12.16 -10.00
N ARG A 9 -20.58 -12.31 -11.15
CA ARG A 9 -20.13 -11.71 -12.41
C ARG A 9 -20.42 -10.21 -12.48
N SER A 10 -21.54 -9.76 -11.91
CA SER A 10 -21.84 -8.34 -11.79
C SER A 10 -20.91 -7.64 -10.81
N ASP A 11 -20.44 -8.32 -9.75
CA ASP A 11 -19.49 -7.77 -8.78
C ASP A 11 -18.06 -7.69 -9.35
N ILE A 12 -17.66 -8.60 -10.23
CA ILE A 12 -16.33 -8.61 -10.87
C ILE A 12 -16.22 -7.50 -11.92
N ALA A 13 -17.28 -7.19 -12.65
CA ALA A 13 -17.33 -6.07 -13.59
C ALA A 13 -17.11 -4.68 -12.93
N LEU A 14 -17.19 -4.63 -11.58
CA LEU A 14 -16.88 -3.44 -10.78
C LEU A 14 -15.40 -3.36 -10.34
N PHE A 15 -14.57 -4.37 -10.62
CA PHE A 15 -13.16 -4.33 -10.29
C PHE A 15 -12.37 -3.60 -11.36
N VAL A 16 -11.87 -2.44 -11.00
CA VAL A 16 -10.97 -1.66 -11.86
C VAL A 16 -9.60 -2.31 -11.85
N ASP A 17 -9.07 -2.59 -13.04
CA ASP A 17 -7.74 -3.17 -13.19
C ASP A 17 -6.67 -2.19 -12.73
N ARG A 18 -5.75 -2.68 -11.91
CA ARG A 18 -4.57 -1.95 -11.45
C ARG A 18 -3.35 -2.48 -12.22
N GLU A 19 -3.27 -2.09 -13.49
CA GLU A 19 -2.31 -2.59 -14.48
C GLU A 19 -0.87 -2.63 -13.98
N ARG A 20 -0.46 -1.65 -13.18
CA ARG A 20 0.85 -1.59 -12.55
C ARG A 20 1.19 -2.87 -11.76
N TYR A 21 0.25 -3.36 -10.95
CA TYR A 21 0.47 -4.57 -10.14
C TYR A 21 0.36 -5.82 -10.99
N MET A 22 -0.55 -5.81 -11.95
CA MET A 22 -0.70 -6.93 -12.87
C MET A 22 0.57 -7.12 -13.70
N SER A 23 1.10 -6.07 -14.31
CA SER A 23 2.37 -6.11 -15.05
C SER A 23 3.55 -6.54 -14.17
N ALA A 24 3.61 -6.06 -12.91
CA ALA A 24 4.67 -6.42 -11.97
C ALA A 24 4.61 -7.92 -11.60
N ILE A 25 3.40 -8.49 -11.42
CA ILE A 25 3.25 -9.92 -11.13
C ILE A 25 3.57 -10.76 -12.37
N GLU A 26 3.04 -10.37 -13.52
CA GLU A 26 3.19 -11.11 -14.79
C GLU A 26 4.62 -11.25 -15.26
N ALA A 27 5.48 -10.27 -14.95
CA ALA A 27 6.92 -10.36 -15.22
C ALA A 27 7.60 -11.57 -14.56
N PHE A 28 7.00 -12.10 -13.47
CA PHE A 28 7.51 -13.21 -12.69
C PHE A 28 6.64 -14.48 -12.75
N ILE A 29 5.54 -14.46 -13.47
CA ILE A 29 4.71 -15.66 -13.70
C ILE A 29 5.56 -16.70 -14.46
N ASP A 30 5.41 -17.96 -14.08
CA ASP A 30 6.17 -19.10 -14.61
C ASP A 30 7.68 -19.05 -14.32
N ARG A 31 8.10 -18.22 -13.37
CA ARG A 31 9.48 -18.15 -12.89
C ARG A 31 9.59 -18.82 -11.51
N PRO A 32 10.76 -19.40 -11.15
CA PRO A 32 10.96 -20.11 -9.88
C PRO A 32 11.16 -19.14 -8.71
N VAL A 33 10.27 -18.14 -8.60
CA VAL A 33 10.26 -17.14 -7.54
C VAL A 33 8.84 -16.96 -7.00
N VAL A 34 8.70 -16.80 -5.69
CA VAL A 34 7.43 -16.50 -5.03
C VAL A 34 7.11 -15.03 -5.21
N LYS A 35 5.90 -14.70 -5.65
CA LYS A 35 5.39 -13.33 -5.72
C LYS A 35 4.66 -13.01 -4.42
N VAL A 36 5.11 -11.99 -3.71
CA VAL A 36 4.61 -11.60 -2.39
C VAL A 36 3.90 -10.25 -2.50
N LEU A 37 2.57 -10.25 -2.48
CA LEU A 37 1.74 -9.04 -2.44
C LEU A 37 1.68 -8.54 -1.00
N LYS A 38 2.40 -7.47 -0.70
CA LYS A 38 2.48 -6.87 0.63
C LYS A 38 1.78 -5.53 0.66
N GLY A 39 0.86 -5.32 1.57
CA GLY A 39 0.16 -4.05 1.68
C GLY A 39 -0.83 -4.04 2.84
N MET A 40 -1.18 -2.84 3.31
CA MET A 40 -2.15 -2.63 4.36
C MET A 40 -3.48 -3.36 4.06
N ARG A 41 -4.30 -3.61 5.09
CA ARG A 41 -5.67 -4.10 4.86
C ARG A 41 -6.47 -3.17 3.96
N ARG A 42 -7.36 -3.74 3.15
CA ARG A 42 -8.30 -3.02 2.27
C ARG A 42 -7.68 -2.25 1.11
N VAL A 43 -6.39 -2.41 0.80
CA VAL A 43 -5.75 -1.80 -0.39
C VAL A 43 -6.00 -2.56 -1.69
N GLY A 44 -6.71 -3.70 -1.65
CA GLY A 44 -7.14 -4.44 -2.84
C GLY A 44 -6.28 -5.66 -3.20
N LYS A 45 -5.43 -6.20 -2.31
CA LYS A 45 -4.60 -7.40 -2.58
C LYS A 45 -5.42 -8.60 -3.08
N SER A 46 -6.51 -8.92 -2.38
CA SER A 46 -7.40 -10.04 -2.75
C SER A 46 -8.05 -9.85 -4.13
N VAL A 47 -8.36 -8.59 -4.48
CA VAL A 47 -8.90 -8.24 -5.81
C VAL A 47 -7.84 -8.45 -6.88
N ILE A 48 -6.60 -8.00 -6.65
CA ILE A 48 -5.46 -8.23 -7.57
C ILE A 48 -5.26 -9.74 -7.81
N MET A 49 -5.35 -10.56 -6.75
CA MET A 49 -5.25 -12.02 -6.91
C MET A 49 -6.37 -12.60 -7.76
N ARG A 50 -7.62 -12.13 -7.60
CA ARG A 50 -8.75 -12.58 -8.42
C ARG A 50 -8.59 -12.16 -9.88
N LEU A 51 -8.20 -10.92 -10.15
CA LEU A 51 -7.87 -10.46 -11.51
C LEU A 51 -6.76 -11.29 -12.14
N LEU A 52 -5.74 -11.68 -11.36
CA LEU A 52 -4.68 -12.57 -11.84
C LEU A 52 -5.24 -13.95 -12.23
N ILE A 53 -6.17 -14.52 -11.45
CA ILE A 53 -6.83 -15.78 -11.77
C ILE A 53 -7.58 -15.66 -13.10
N GLU A 54 -8.33 -14.58 -13.33
CA GLU A 54 -9.05 -14.33 -14.59
C GLU A 54 -8.06 -14.26 -15.76
N ARG A 55 -6.97 -13.48 -15.63
CA ARG A 55 -5.94 -13.40 -16.68
C ARG A 55 -5.26 -14.75 -16.96
N LEU A 56 -5.05 -15.60 -15.94
CA LEU A 56 -4.54 -16.96 -16.15
C LEU A 56 -5.54 -17.83 -16.94
N ILE A 57 -6.82 -17.73 -16.61
CA ILE A 57 -7.90 -18.45 -17.34
C ILE A 57 -7.98 -17.95 -18.79
N ASP A 58 -7.92 -16.65 -19.02
CA ASP A 58 -7.94 -16.05 -20.37
C ASP A 58 -6.72 -16.48 -21.21
N ARG A 59 -5.60 -16.78 -20.55
CA ARG A 59 -4.41 -17.39 -21.20
C ARG A 59 -4.54 -18.90 -21.44
N GLY A 60 -5.70 -19.49 -21.14
CA GLY A 60 -6.00 -20.90 -21.35
C GLY A 60 -5.57 -21.83 -20.22
N VAL A 61 -5.23 -21.32 -19.03
CA VAL A 61 -4.97 -22.16 -17.86
C VAL A 61 -6.30 -22.72 -17.35
N SER A 62 -6.37 -24.05 -17.21
CA SER A 62 -7.55 -24.70 -16.64
C SER A 62 -7.77 -24.27 -15.19
N GLY A 63 -9.01 -23.96 -14.80
CA GLY A 63 -9.35 -23.66 -13.40
C GLY A 63 -8.95 -24.78 -12.42
N ALA A 64 -8.90 -26.04 -12.86
CA ALA A 64 -8.42 -27.17 -12.06
C ALA A 64 -6.92 -27.08 -11.73
N ASN A 65 -6.17 -26.29 -12.48
CA ASN A 65 -4.74 -26.06 -12.26
C ASN A 65 -4.47 -24.81 -11.41
N ILE A 66 -5.50 -24.13 -10.91
CA ILE A 66 -5.39 -22.92 -10.08
C ILE A 66 -5.97 -23.22 -8.70
N LEU A 67 -5.14 -23.22 -7.68
CA LEU A 67 -5.54 -23.32 -6.29
C LEU A 67 -5.55 -21.93 -5.66
N TYR A 68 -6.72 -21.46 -5.23
CA TYR A 68 -6.86 -20.21 -4.47
C TYR A 68 -7.34 -20.50 -3.05
N ILE A 69 -6.54 -20.11 -2.05
CA ILE A 69 -6.82 -20.25 -0.62
C ILE A 69 -6.98 -18.86 -0.03
N ASN A 70 -8.17 -18.53 0.44
CA ASN A 70 -8.43 -17.29 1.18
C ASN A 70 -8.62 -17.61 2.66
N LYS A 71 -7.65 -17.24 3.49
CA LYS A 71 -7.66 -17.51 4.94
C LYS A 71 -8.67 -16.69 5.74
N GLU A 72 -9.33 -15.72 5.14
CA GLU A 72 -10.50 -15.06 5.77
C GLU A 72 -11.78 -15.90 5.64
N SER A 73 -11.79 -16.93 4.79
CA SER A 73 -12.94 -17.83 4.60
C SER A 73 -12.88 -19.04 5.51
N LEU A 74 -14.00 -19.37 6.17
CA LEU A 74 -14.16 -20.58 6.99
C LEU A 74 -13.98 -21.88 6.20
N VAL A 75 -14.12 -21.86 4.86
CA VAL A 75 -13.87 -23.02 3.98
C VAL A 75 -12.44 -23.57 4.18
N PHE A 76 -11.50 -22.67 4.47
CA PHE A 76 -10.08 -23.02 4.67
C PHE A 76 -9.66 -23.02 6.14
N ASP A 77 -10.62 -23.01 7.08
CA ASP A 77 -10.30 -22.96 8.52
C ASP A 77 -9.51 -24.19 8.98
N ALA A 78 -9.70 -25.34 8.34
CA ALA A 78 -8.95 -26.58 8.65
C ALA A 78 -7.42 -26.46 8.37
N ILE A 79 -6.98 -25.52 7.54
CA ILE A 79 -5.56 -25.30 7.26
C ILE A 79 -4.98 -24.41 8.36
N LYS A 80 -4.39 -25.02 9.40
CA LYS A 80 -3.85 -24.29 10.56
C LYS A 80 -2.35 -24.07 10.49
N ASP A 81 -1.62 -25.03 9.92
CA ASP A 81 -0.18 -24.98 9.84
C ASP A 81 0.36 -25.36 8.43
N TYR A 82 1.70 -25.29 8.27
CA TYR A 82 2.36 -25.59 7.01
C TYR A 82 2.14 -27.02 6.52
N ARG A 83 1.89 -28.00 7.39
CA ARG A 83 1.67 -29.41 7.02
C ARG A 83 0.28 -29.58 6.42
N ASP A 84 -0.72 -28.93 7.02
CA ASP A 84 -2.08 -28.91 6.49
C ASP A 84 -2.09 -28.22 5.13
N LEU A 85 -1.41 -27.07 5.00
CA LEU A 85 -1.30 -26.33 3.76
C LEU A 85 -0.66 -27.16 2.65
N TYR A 86 0.47 -27.80 2.94
CA TYR A 86 1.18 -28.62 1.96
C TYR A 86 0.31 -29.80 1.51
N ARG A 87 -0.27 -30.54 2.46
CA ARG A 87 -1.13 -31.69 2.19
C ARG A 87 -2.34 -31.29 1.35
N TYR A 88 -3.00 -30.19 1.74
CA TYR A 88 -4.15 -29.68 1.01
C TYR A 88 -3.83 -29.35 -0.46
N ALA A 89 -2.71 -28.69 -0.73
CA ALA A 89 -2.29 -28.34 -2.07
C ALA A 89 -1.96 -29.59 -2.93
N VAL A 90 -1.23 -30.54 -2.35
CA VAL A 90 -0.91 -31.82 -3.02
C VAL A 90 -2.16 -32.61 -3.37
N ASP A 91 -3.10 -32.74 -2.42
CA ASP A 91 -4.35 -33.49 -2.61
C ASP A 91 -5.27 -32.78 -3.63
N TYR A 92 -5.30 -31.44 -3.64
CA TYR A 92 -6.05 -30.67 -4.63
C TYR A 92 -5.62 -31.00 -6.05
N PHE A 93 -4.32 -30.95 -6.36
CA PHE A 93 -3.82 -31.22 -7.70
C PHE A 93 -3.87 -32.71 -8.08
N LYS A 94 -3.63 -33.62 -7.14
CA LYS A 94 -3.78 -35.07 -7.39
C LYS A 94 -5.25 -35.46 -7.75
N ASN A 95 -6.21 -34.89 -7.02
CA ASN A 95 -7.62 -35.17 -7.23
C ASN A 95 -8.21 -34.38 -8.41
N GLY A 96 -7.63 -33.22 -8.75
CA GLY A 96 -8.02 -32.41 -9.93
C GLY A 96 -7.71 -33.11 -11.24
N ALA A 97 -6.66 -33.90 -11.30
CA ALA A 97 -6.37 -34.78 -12.44
C ALA A 97 -7.41 -35.88 -12.63
N ALA A 98 -8.12 -36.30 -11.56
CA ALA A 98 -9.21 -37.30 -11.59
C ALA A 98 -10.60 -36.69 -11.75
N ARG A 99 -10.75 -35.38 -11.52
CA ARG A 99 -12.05 -34.66 -11.58
C ARG A 99 -12.13 -33.73 -12.80
N GLY A 100 -12.09 -34.28 -13.97
CA GLY A 100 -12.59 -33.53 -15.13
C GLY A 100 -14.09 -33.24 -14.95
N ALA A 101 -14.47 -32.27 -14.09
CA ALA A 101 -15.82 -31.66 -14.05
C ALA A 101 -16.42 -31.27 -12.68
N SER A 102 -15.71 -31.10 -11.58
CA SER A 102 -16.38 -30.44 -10.43
C SER A 102 -15.40 -29.75 -9.50
N ALA A 103 -15.00 -28.51 -9.86
CA ALA A 103 -14.42 -27.61 -8.92
C ALA A 103 -15.47 -27.12 -7.90
N PRO A 104 -15.13 -26.88 -6.62
CA PRO A 104 -16.09 -26.30 -5.68
C PRO A 104 -16.59 -24.94 -6.20
N ALA A 105 -17.87 -24.70 -6.08
CA ALA A 105 -18.66 -23.62 -6.67
C ALA A 105 -18.22 -22.16 -6.34
N SER A 106 -17.15 -21.97 -5.62
CA SER A 106 -16.59 -20.65 -5.29
C SER A 106 -15.55 -20.11 -6.30
N VAL A 107 -15.19 -20.88 -7.34
CA VAL A 107 -14.18 -20.49 -8.36
C VAL A 107 -14.63 -20.81 -9.80
N THR A 108 -15.80 -21.41 -9.99
CA THR A 108 -16.24 -21.84 -11.32
C THR A 108 -17.28 -20.93 -11.95
N THR A 109 -16.83 -20.03 -12.82
CA THR A 109 -17.64 -19.52 -13.94
C THR A 109 -16.81 -19.40 -15.22
N ALA A 110 -16.16 -20.49 -15.63
CA ALA A 110 -15.77 -20.62 -17.03
C ALA A 110 -16.01 -22.06 -17.44
N ALA A 111 -16.64 -22.27 -18.60
CA ALA A 111 -16.91 -23.54 -19.19
C ALA A 111 -15.65 -24.41 -19.16
N ALA A 112 -15.83 -25.71 -18.80
CA ALA A 112 -14.75 -26.68 -18.80
C ALA A 112 -14.10 -26.76 -20.18
N ALA A 113 -13.01 -25.99 -20.34
CA ALA A 113 -12.07 -26.20 -21.43
C ALA A 113 -11.29 -27.48 -21.10
N PRO A 114 -11.02 -28.35 -22.09
CA PRO A 114 -10.22 -29.55 -21.88
C PRO A 114 -8.86 -29.16 -21.31
N ALA A 115 -8.30 -30.02 -20.43
CA ALA A 115 -6.99 -29.80 -19.79
C ALA A 115 -6.01 -29.21 -20.80
N SER A 116 -5.59 -27.95 -20.57
CA SER A 116 -4.79 -27.23 -21.52
C SER A 116 -3.38 -27.79 -21.56
N ALA A 117 -2.74 -27.66 -22.72
CA ALA A 117 -1.42 -28.19 -23.05
C ALA A 117 -0.25 -27.68 -22.19
N THR A 118 -0.48 -26.84 -21.19
CA THR A 118 0.63 -26.23 -20.40
C THR A 118 0.99 -26.98 -19.13
N GLY A 119 0.17 -27.92 -18.63
CA GLY A 119 0.49 -28.77 -17.45
C GLY A 119 0.91 -28.02 -16.16
N ARG A 120 0.95 -26.69 -16.16
CA ARG A 120 1.42 -25.84 -15.06
C ARG A 120 0.31 -25.59 -14.06
N THR A 121 0.67 -25.57 -12.80
CA THR A 121 -0.20 -25.33 -11.66
C THR A 121 0.16 -24.02 -10.98
N TYR A 122 -0.84 -23.37 -10.39
CA TYR A 122 -0.71 -22.07 -9.72
C TYR A 122 -1.32 -22.15 -8.33
N ILE A 123 -0.61 -21.64 -7.33
CA ILE A 123 -1.01 -21.64 -5.92
C ILE A 123 -1.08 -20.19 -5.46
N LEU A 124 -2.29 -19.70 -5.19
CA LEU A 124 -2.52 -18.36 -4.68
C LEU A 124 -3.02 -18.45 -3.23
N ILE A 125 -2.34 -17.80 -2.29
CA ILE A 125 -2.71 -17.84 -0.87
C ILE A 125 -2.88 -16.42 -0.36
N ASP A 126 -4.10 -16.08 0.01
CA ASP A 126 -4.46 -14.77 0.54
C ASP A 126 -4.45 -14.78 2.07
N GLU A 127 -3.85 -13.74 2.69
CA GLU A 127 -3.60 -13.59 4.12
C GLU A 127 -2.81 -14.78 4.71
N VAL A 128 -1.68 -15.11 4.06
CA VAL A 128 -0.85 -16.30 4.36
C VAL A 128 -0.35 -16.33 5.81
N GLN A 129 -0.19 -15.18 6.48
CA GLN A 129 0.25 -15.10 7.88
C GLN A 129 -0.73 -15.72 8.88
N GLU A 130 -1.93 -16.06 8.47
CA GLU A 130 -2.90 -16.78 9.30
C GLU A 130 -2.61 -18.30 9.38
N ILE A 131 -1.55 -18.79 8.69
CA ILE A 131 -1.13 -20.19 8.67
C ILE A 131 0.22 -20.30 9.39
N ALA A 132 0.29 -21.08 10.46
CA ALA A 132 1.52 -21.22 11.25
C ALA A 132 2.64 -21.88 10.44
N GLY A 133 3.82 -21.22 10.35
CA GLY A 133 5.00 -21.73 9.65
C GLY A 133 4.82 -21.89 8.13
N TRP A 134 3.92 -21.13 7.54
CA TRP A 134 3.58 -21.16 6.11
C TRP A 134 4.80 -21.08 5.18
N GLU A 135 5.88 -20.45 5.62
CA GLU A 135 7.13 -20.30 4.86
C GLU A 135 7.73 -21.66 4.47
N ARG A 136 7.58 -22.67 5.34
CA ARG A 136 8.05 -24.04 5.09
C ARG A 136 7.25 -24.71 3.97
N ALA A 137 5.94 -24.52 3.95
CA ALA A 137 5.10 -25.05 2.88
C ALA A 137 5.43 -24.41 1.54
N VAL A 138 5.58 -23.07 1.52
CA VAL A 138 5.94 -22.31 0.30
C VAL A 138 7.32 -22.74 -0.22
N ALA A 139 8.31 -22.93 0.67
CA ALA A 139 9.62 -23.45 0.29
C ALA A 139 9.52 -24.85 -0.33
N SER A 140 8.68 -25.74 0.23
CA SER A 140 8.43 -27.08 -0.30
C SER A 140 7.73 -27.03 -1.66
N PHE A 141 6.76 -26.15 -1.87
CA PHE A 141 6.10 -25.98 -3.18
C PHE A 141 7.10 -25.65 -4.28
N LEU A 142 8.09 -24.79 -3.99
CA LEU A 142 9.15 -24.47 -4.94
C LEU A 142 10.13 -25.63 -5.14
N ALA A 143 10.50 -26.34 -4.05
CA ALA A 143 11.45 -27.45 -4.11
C ALA A 143 10.89 -28.64 -4.90
N ASP A 144 9.62 -28.92 -4.70
CA ASP A 144 8.93 -30.05 -5.34
C ASP A 144 8.35 -29.69 -6.74
N GLY A 145 8.49 -28.41 -7.15
CA GLY A 145 7.92 -27.94 -8.42
C GLY A 145 6.40 -28.06 -8.48
N LEU A 146 5.72 -27.96 -7.31
CA LEU A 146 4.27 -28.18 -7.21
C LEU A 146 3.45 -27.13 -7.94
N GLY A 147 3.97 -25.93 -8.14
CA GLY A 147 3.28 -24.88 -8.88
C GLY A 147 3.95 -23.51 -8.74
N ASP A 148 3.45 -22.57 -9.51
CA ASP A 148 3.82 -21.17 -9.40
C ASP A 148 3.09 -20.52 -8.22
N VAL A 149 3.81 -19.81 -7.33
CA VAL A 149 3.27 -19.37 -6.03
C VAL A 149 3.14 -17.87 -5.98
N VAL A 150 1.94 -17.41 -5.60
CA VAL A 150 1.61 -16.02 -5.28
C VAL A 150 1.01 -15.98 -3.88
N ILE A 151 1.54 -15.17 -3.01
CA ILE A 151 1.02 -15.02 -1.65
C ILE A 151 0.68 -13.56 -1.36
N SER A 152 -0.26 -13.34 -0.47
CA SER A 152 -0.55 -12.00 0.05
C SER A 152 -0.50 -11.94 1.56
N GLY A 153 -0.27 -10.74 2.07
CA GLY A 153 -0.46 -10.46 3.48
C GLY A 153 -0.44 -8.99 3.84
N SER A 154 -1.02 -8.71 5.00
CA SER A 154 -1.29 -7.36 5.50
C SER A 154 -0.26 -6.88 6.53
N ASN A 155 0.90 -7.54 6.65
CA ASN A 155 1.91 -7.20 7.64
C ASN A 155 3.30 -7.05 7.00
N ALA A 156 4.07 -6.05 7.48
CA ALA A 156 5.46 -5.86 7.06
C ALA A 156 6.38 -7.03 7.45
N THR A 157 6.06 -7.76 8.53
CA THR A 157 6.82 -8.93 9.01
C THR A 157 6.64 -10.19 8.16
N LEU A 158 5.78 -10.17 7.12
CA LEU A 158 5.69 -11.26 6.14
C LEU A 158 7.05 -11.65 5.54
N LEU A 159 7.98 -10.73 5.54
CA LEU A 159 9.34 -10.92 5.04
C LEU A 159 10.33 -11.05 6.18
N SER A 160 9.91 -11.78 7.22
CA SER A 160 10.78 -12.13 8.35
C SER A 160 12.09 -12.75 7.86
N SER A 161 13.10 -12.70 8.72
CA SER A 161 14.38 -13.39 8.49
C SER A 161 14.19 -14.87 8.13
N GLU A 162 13.10 -15.49 8.58
CA GLU A 162 12.75 -16.88 8.28
C GLU A 162 12.39 -17.08 6.80
N LEU A 163 11.56 -16.20 6.22
CA LEU A 163 11.27 -16.27 4.78
C LEU A 163 12.52 -16.05 3.93
N ALA A 164 13.31 -15.01 4.25
CA ALA A 164 14.55 -14.72 3.54
C ALA A 164 15.52 -15.90 3.59
N THR A 165 15.60 -16.57 4.73
CA THR A 165 16.46 -17.75 4.94
C THR A 165 15.93 -18.98 4.20
N LEU A 166 14.64 -19.30 4.33
CA LEU A 166 14.05 -20.52 3.73
C LEU A 166 13.93 -20.43 2.20
N LEU A 167 13.60 -19.26 1.67
CA LEU A 167 13.51 -19.07 0.22
C LEU A 167 14.82 -18.69 -0.44
N SER A 168 15.87 -18.38 0.34
CA SER A 168 17.22 -18.11 -0.20
C SER A 168 17.22 -17.11 -1.37
N GLY A 169 16.45 -16.02 -1.26
CA GLY A 169 16.30 -14.99 -2.30
C GLY A 169 15.37 -15.35 -3.46
N ARG A 170 14.67 -16.50 -3.41
CA ARG A 170 13.70 -16.90 -4.44
C ARG A 170 12.31 -16.31 -4.19
N TYR A 171 12.22 -15.02 -3.93
CA TYR A 171 10.96 -14.29 -3.84
C TYR A 171 11.12 -12.87 -4.36
N VAL A 172 10.02 -12.26 -4.76
CA VAL A 172 9.92 -10.85 -5.15
C VAL A 172 8.78 -10.18 -4.39
N GLU A 173 9.07 -9.03 -3.80
CA GLU A 173 8.07 -8.21 -3.13
C GLU A 173 7.38 -7.31 -4.15
N ILE A 174 6.07 -7.28 -4.07
CA ILE A 174 5.23 -6.37 -4.82
C ILE A 174 4.40 -5.57 -3.80
N PRO A 175 4.89 -4.38 -3.40
CA PRO A 175 4.19 -3.56 -2.43
C PRO A 175 2.91 -2.99 -3.05
N VAL A 176 1.76 -3.27 -2.40
CA VAL A 176 0.45 -2.79 -2.82
C VAL A 176 0.03 -1.63 -1.92
N TYR A 177 -0.05 -0.45 -2.52
CA TYR A 177 -0.41 0.80 -1.85
C TYR A 177 -1.93 1.09 -1.99
N PRO A 178 -2.50 1.99 -1.17
CA PRO A 178 -3.75 2.66 -1.51
C PRO A 178 -3.69 3.24 -2.93
N LEU A 179 -4.81 3.58 -3.50
CA LEU A 179 -4.86 4.16 -4.84
C LEU A 179 -4.00 5.44 -4.90
N THR A 180 -3.15 5.55 -5.92
CA THR A 180 -2.58 6.84 -6.31
C THR A 180 -3.70 7.74 -6.82
N PHE A 181 -3.46 9.05 -6.94
CA PHE A 181 -4.50 9.95 -7.45
C PHE A 181 -4.94 9.57 -8.88
N ARG A 182 -4.01 9.15 -9.73
CA ARG A 182 -4.33 8.62 -11.07
C ARG A 182 -5.26 7.39 -11.00
N GLU A 183 -4.94 6.42 -10.15
CA GLU A 183 -5.79 5.24 -9.95
C GLU A 183 -7.15 5.63 -9.35
N PHE A 184 -7.20 6.59 -8.42
CA PHE A 184 -8.43 7.12 -7.86
C PHE A 184 -9.35 7.69 -8.94
N MET A 185 -8.79 8.50 -9.88
CA MET A 185 -9.54 9.00 -11.04
C MET A 185 -10.08 7.87 -11.90
N THR A 186 -9.29 6.83 -12.15
CA THR A 186 -9.72 5.66 -12.91
C THR A 186 -10.90 4.95 -12.24
N PHE A 187 -10.86 4.77 -10.91
CA PHE A 187 -11.97 4.18 -10.15
C PHE A 187 -13.23 5.04 -10.16
N ARG A 188 -13.10 6.36 -10.12
CA ARG A 188 -14.24 7.29 -10.24
C ARG A 188 -14.88 7.21 -11.62
N ASN A 189 -14.06 7.19 -12.67
CA ASN A 189 -14.54 7.12 -14.05
C ASN A 189 -15.21 5.79 -14.39
N ALA A 190 -14.72 4.67 -13.85
CA ALA A 190 -15.32 3.35 -14.05
C ALA A 190 -16.74 3.24 -13.47
N LYS A 191 -17.08 4.06 -12.46
CA LYS A 191 -18.42 4.10 -11.83
C LYS A 191 -19.41 4.98 -12.58
N ARG A 192 -18.95 5.82 -13.51
CA ARG A 192 -19.79 6.69 -14.33
C ARG A 192 -20.23 5.94 -15.57
N ASP A 193 -21.46 5.42 -15.57
CA ASP A 193 -22.04 4.76 -16.75
C ASP A 193 -22.04 5.72 -17.96
N GLY A 194 -21.30 5.37 -19.03
CA GLY A 194 -21.57 5.78 -20.41
C GLY A 194 -21.45 7.28 -20.77
N GLY A 195 -20.96 8.12 -19.87
CA GLY A 195 -20.82 9.57 -20.14
C GLY A 195 -19.43 9.95 -20.63
N ASP A 196 -19.41 11.00 -21.45
CA ASP A 196 -18.25 11.60 -22.06
C ASP A 196 -17.06 11.71 -21.08
N ARG A 197 -15.95 11.04 -21.38
CA ARG A 197 -14.69 11.11 -20.61
C ARG A 197 -14.04 12.48 -20.86
N THR A 198 -14.58 13.52 -20.29
CA THR A 198 -13.91 14.81 -20.25
C THR A 198 -13.15 14.90 -18.93
N ASP A 199 -11.92 14.38 -18.91
CA ASP A 199 -10.95 14.66 -17.84
C ASP A 199 -10.55 16.13 -17.92
N THR A 200 -11.48 17.02 -17.58
CA THR A 200 -11.17 18.44 -17.52
C THR A 200 -10.31 18.75 -16.31
N ALA A 201 -9.48 19.76 -16.41
CA ALA A 201 -8.66 20.21 -15.28
C ALA A 201 -9.51 20.58 -14.05
N ALA A 202 -10.68 21.14 -14.26
CA ALA A 202 -11.64 21.48 -13.18
C ALA A 202 -12.18 20.22 -12.47
N GLU A 203 -12.41 19.15 -13.22
CA GLU A 203 -12.83 17.86 -12.67
C GLU A 203 -11.72 17.22 -11.85
N ALA A 204 -10.48 17.21 -12.35
CA ALA A 204 -9.33 16.72 -11.63
C ALA A 204 -9.11 17.49 -10.31
N GLU A 205 -9.27 18.80 -10.30
CA GLU A 205 -9.20 19.63 -9.08
C GLU A 205 -10.30 19.27 -8.07
N ASN A 206 -11.53 19.02 -8.54
CA ASN A 206 -12.62 18.63 -7.65
C ASN A 206 -12.42 17.22 -7.08
N GLU A 207 -11.98 16.26 -7.91
CA GLU A 207 -11.69 14.91 -7.43
C GLU A 207 -10.42 14.87 -6.56
N PHE A 208 -9.47 15.79 -6.76
CA PHE A 208 -8.34 15.93 -5.84
C PHE A 208 -8.77 16.36 -4.44
N LYS A 209 -9.78 17.25 -4.32
CA LYS A 209 -10.38 17.58 -3.01
C LYS A 209 -11.02 16.35 -2.34
N ASN A 210 -11.68 15.49 -3.13
CA ASN A 210 -12.22 14.24 -2.63
C ASN A 210 -11.11 13.27 -2.19
N TYR A 211 -10.05 13.14 -3.00
CA TYR A 211 -8.88 12.34 -2.68
C TYR A 211 -8.18 12.82 -1.40
N LEU A 212 -7.99 14.13 -1.29
CA LEU A 212 -7.43 14.76 -0.09
C LEU A 212 -8.29 14.51 1.16
N ARG A 213 -9.61 14.46 1.01
CA ARG A 213 -10.56 14.29 2.12
C ARG A 213 -10.76 12.84 2.53
N TYR A 214 -10.85 11.92 1.57
CA TYR A 214 -11.23 10.52 1.85
C TYR A 214 -10.10 9.51 1.65
N GLY A 215 -8.95 9.94 1.14
CA GLY A 215 -7.80 9.07 0.88
C GLY A 215 -7.98 8.20 -0.35
N GLY A 216 -7.14 7.16 -0.44
CA GLY A 216 -7.03 6.26 -1.58
C GLY A 216 -7.46 4.82 -1.32
N LEU A 217 -8.23 4.52 -0.27
CA LEU A 217 -8.73 3.15 -0.09
C LEU A 217 -9.77 2.79 -1.17
N PRO A 218 -9.58 1.69 -1.94
CA PRO A 218 -10.50 1.33 -3.03
C PRO A 218 -11.97 1.20 -2.61
N GLY A 219 -12.21 0.74 -1.38
CA GLY A 219 -13.55 0.48 -0.87
C GLY A 219 -14.45 1.72 -0.76
N ILE A 220 -13.88 2.93 -0.69
CA ILE A 220 -14.69 4.17 -0.66
C ILE A 220 -15.49 4.37 -1.95
N HIS A 221 -14.98 3.87 -3.08
CA HIS A 221 -15.66 3.98 -4.37
C HIS A 221 -16.90 3.07 -4.48
N GLN A 222 -17.07 2.09 -3.59
CA GLN A 222 -18.24 1.21 -3.56
C GLN A 222 -19.39 1.76 -2.70
N LEU A 223 -19.13 2.84 -1.95
CA LEU A 223 -20.07 3.42 -1.00
C LEU A 223 -20.75 4.68 -1.55
N PRO A 224 -21.91 5.07 -0.99
CA PRO A 224 -22.50 6.38 -1.23
C PRO A 224 -21.53 7.50 -0.85
N ALA A 225 -21.43 8.54 -1.67
CA ALA A 225 -20.51 9.67 -1.47
C ALA A 225 -21.08 10.67 -0.43
N HIS A 226 -21.29 10.20 0.80
CA HIS A 226 -21.72 10.99 1.95
C HIS A 226 -20.67 10.93 3.04
N ASP A 227 -20.32 12.06 3.63
CA ASP A 227 -19.28 12.20 4.65
C ASP A 227 -19.43 11.18 5.78
N ASP A 228 -20.62 11.10 6.37
CA ASP A 228 -20.89 10.21 7.51
C ASP A 228 -20.65 8.74 7.16
N VAL A 229 -21.01 8.33 5.94
CA VAL A 229 -20.81 6.95 5.46
C VAL A 229 -19.32 6.67 5.25
N LEU A 230 -18.63 7.57 4.54
CA LEU A 230 -17.22 7.38 4.20
C LEU A 230 -16.33 7.44 5.44
N PHE A 231 -16.51 8.42 6.34
CA PHE A 231 -15.73 8.50 7.58
C PHE A 231 -16.06 7.37 8.55
N SER A 232 -17.29 6.90 8.62
CA SER A 232 -17.65 5.71 9.40
C SER A 232 -16.93 4.46 8.88
N TYR A 233 -16.89 4.28 7.56
CA TYR A 233 -16.15 3.18 6.92
C TYR A 233 -14.64 3.28 7.20
N LEU A 234 -14.03 4.44 7.00
CA LEU A 234 -12.59 4.67 7.23
C LEU A 234 -12.22 4.39 8.70
N ASN A 235 -13.05 4.83 9.63
CA ASN A 235 -12.85 4.55 11.05
C ASN A 235 -12.99 3.05 11.38
N ALA A 236 -13.97 2.37 10.79
CA ALA A 236 -14.13 0.92 10.96
C ALA A 236 -12.93 0.14 10.42
N VAL A 237 -12.38 0.53 9.26
CA VAL A 237 -11.15 -0.06 8.70
C VAL A 237 -9.96 0.17 9.63
N LEU A 238 -9.75 1.41 10.08
CA LEU A 238 -8.66 1.73 11.01
C LEU A 238 -8.77 0.92 12.31
N ASN A 239 -9.94 0.90 12.92
CA ASN A 239 -10.17 0.11 14.14
C ASN A 239 -9.87 -1.37 13.93
N THR A 240 -10.26 -1.94 12.79
CA THR A 240 -9.94 -3.33 12.46
C THR A 240 -8.43 -3.57 12.42
N ILE A 241 -7.66 -2.67 11.78
CA ILE A 241 -6.20 -2.77 11.72
C ILE A 241 -5.60 -2.64 13.13
N LEU A 242 -6.00 -1.62 13.88
CA LEU A 242 -5.47 -1.38 15.24
C LEU A 242 -5.76 -2.55 16.18
N TYR A 243 -6.98 -3.09 16.16
CA TYR A 243 -7.35 -4.19 17.05
C TYR A 243 -6.77 -5.52 16.60
N LYS A 244 -7.00 -5.93 15.35
CA LYS A 244 -6.62 -7.26 14.86
C LYS A 244 -5.11 -7.36 14.59
N ASP A 245 -4.55 -6.39 13.88
CA ASP A 245 -3.18 -6.50 13.37
C ASP A 245 -2.14 -5.95 14.37
N VAL A 246 -2.55 -5.09 15.32
CA VAL A 246 -1.62 -4.52 16.29
C VAL A 246 -1.91 -5.02 17.71
N ILE A 247 -3.04 -4.64 18.32
CA ILE A 247 -3.30 -4.90 19.74
C ILE A 247 -3.32 -6.41 20.04
N THR A 248 -4.09 -7.18 19.28
CA THR A 248 -4.22 -8.63 19.50
C THR A 248 -2.92 -9.37 19.18
N ARG A 249 -2.30 -9.04 18.04
CA ARG A 249 -1.06 -9.71 17.58
C ARG A 249 0.12 -9.48 18.52
N HIS A 250 0.31 -8.25 18.99
CA HIS A 250 1.43 -7.90 19.88
C HIS A 250 1.06 -7.95 21.36
N LYS A 251 -0.16 -8.39 21.68
CA LYS A 251 -0.66 -8.53 23.07
C LYS A 251 -0.47 -7.25 23.89
N ILE A 252 -0.82 -6.11 23.30
CA ILE A 252 -0.68 -4.80 23.93
C ILE A 252 -1.55 -4.75 25.18
N ARG A 253 -0.91 -4.49 26.34
CA ARG A 253 -1.59 -4.47 27.65
C ARG A 253 -2.33 -3.15 27.90
N ASP A 254 -1.74 -2.03 27.49
CA ASP A 254 -2.32 -0.70 27.67
C ASP A 254 -2.81 -0.13 26.33
N ALA A 255 -4.02 -0.51 25.96
CA ALA A 255 -4.66 -0.03 24.74
C ALA A 255 -4.94 1.49 24.77
N SER A 256 -5.07 2.09 25.99
CA SER A 256 -5.32 3.53 26.11
C SER A 256 -4.09 4.36 25.75
N ILE A 257 -2.90 3.96 26.20
CA ILE A 257 -1.65 4.61 25.81
C ILE A 257 -1.39 4.42 24.32
N PHE A 258 -1.68 3.22 23.81
CA PHE A 258 -1.54 2.92 22.39
C PHE A 258 -2.46 3.79 21.52
N ASP A 259 -3.75 3.94 21.84
CA ASP A 259 -4.68 4.81 21.12
C ASP A 259 -4.18 6.27 21.09
N LYS A 260 -3.72 6.79 22.23
CA LYS A 260 -3.17 8.14 22.31
C LYS A 260 -1.91 8.30 21.44
N LEU A 261 -1.06 7.28 21.36
CA LEU A 261 0.10 7.29 20.49
C LEU A 261 -0.30 7.32 19.01
N VAL A 262 -1.26 6.51 18.60
CA VAL A 262 -1.76 6.51 17.22
C VAL A 262 -2.32 7.89 16.85
N ARG A 263 -3.15 8.48 17.73
CA ARG A 263 -3.66 9.84 17.53
C ARG A 263 -2.54 10.86 17.42
N TYR A 264 -1.52 10.78 18.27
CA TYR A 264 -0.37 11.67 18.21
C TYR A 264 0.38 11.52 16.87
N LEU A 265 0.64 10.30 16.40
CA LEU A 265 1.34 10.06 15.13
C LEU A 265 0.53 10.59 13.94
N PHE A 266 -0.79 10.38 13.95
CA PHE A 266 -1.69 10.83 12.89
C PHE A 266 -1.84 12.36 12.87
N ASP A 267 -1.82 12.99 14.03
CA ASP A 267 -1.85 14.45 14.17
C ASP A 267 -0.56 15.13 13.73
N ASN A 268 0.58 14.44 13.86
CA ASN A 268 1.91 14.95 13.54
C ASN A 268 2.49 14.40 12.22
N VAL A 269 1.64 14.07 11.25
CA VAL A 269 2.08 13.62 9.92
C VAL A 269 2.96 14.67 9.24
N GLY A 270 4.03 14.24 8.58
CA GLY A 270 5.00 15.14 7.94
C GLY A 270 5.90 15.88 8.92
N ASN A 271 5.78 15.65 10.22
CA ASN A 271 6.63 16.27 11.23
C ASN A 271 7.71 15.31 11.72
N ILE A 272 8.88 15.85 12.01
CA ILE A 272 9.97 15.11 12.66
C ILE A 272 9.52 14.74 14.08
N THR A 273 9.54 13.46 14.39
CA THR A 273 9.19 12.99 15.71
C THR A 273 10.21 11.98 16.27
N THR A 274 10.34 11.93 17.59
CA THR A 274 11.17 10.95 18.29
C THR A 274 10.38 10.31 19.42
N ALA A 275 10.69 9.07 19.74
CA ALA A 275 10.06 8.41 20.88
C ALA A 275 10.25 9.16 22.19
N LYS A 276 11.41 9.82 22.37
CA LYS A 276 11.67 10.67 23.52
C LYS A 276 10.73 11.87 23.57
N ARG A 277 10.57 12.60 22.44
CA ARG A 277 9.66 13.75 22.36
C ARG A 277 8.22 13.35 22.66
N ILE A 278 7.79 12.20 22.16
CA ILE A 278 6.45 11.65 22.45
C ILE A 278 6.32 11.30 23.94
N ALA A 279 7.33 10.63 24.53
CA ALA A 279 7.31 10.28 25.94
C ALA A 279 7.27 11.53 26.84
N ASP A 280 8.04 12.58 26.49
CA ASP A 280 8.05 13.87 27.20
C ASP A 280 6.68 14.58 27.08
N TYR A 281 6.08 14.57 25.89
CA TYR A 281 4.71 15.07 25.68
C TYR A 281 3.70 14.30 26.55
N PHE A 282 3.73 12.96 26.55
CA PHE A 282 2.83 12.16 27.40
C PHE A 282 3.03 12.42 28.88
N LYS A 283 4.27 12.59 29.30
CA LYS A 283 4.59 12.98 30.68
C LYS A 283 3.97 14.33 31.06
N SER A 284 4.00 15.33 30.16
CA SER A 284 3.34 16.64 30.37
C SER A 284 1.81 16.49 30.52
N GLN A 285 1.22 15.49 29.87
CA GLN A 285 -0.20 15.13 29.99
C GLN A 285 -0.49 14.16 31.18
N ARG A 286 0.49 13.98 32.11
CA ARG A 286 0.41 13.07 33.25
C ARG A 286 0.21 11.60 32.89
N ILE A 287 0.58 11.21 31.68
CA ILE A 287 0.57 9.82 31.22
C ILE A 287 1.96 9.23 31.46
N ARG A 288 2.03 8.16 32.26
CA ARG A 288 3.29 7.47 32.56
C ARG A 288 3.57 6.40 31.49
N THR A 289 4.65 6.59 30.76
CA THR A 289 5.15 5.60 29.79
C THR A 289 6.66 5.72 29.64
N SER A 290 7.32 4.70 29.13
CA SER A 290 8.75 4.70 28.84
C SER A 290 9.01 4.99 27.35
N VAL A 291 10.22 5.47 27.04
CA VAL A 291 10.68 5.63 25.66
C VAL A 291 10.66 4.31 24.91
N ASP A 292 11.05 3.21 25.57
CA ASP A 292 11.04 1.86 24.97
C ASP A 292 9.62 1.39 24.62
N THR A 293 8.63 1.70 25.46
CA THR A 293 7.23 1.39 25.16
C THR A 293 6.76 2.14 23.92
N ILE A 294 7.11 3.43 23.81
CA ILE A 294 6.78 4.24 22.63
C ILE A 294 7.46 3.69 21.38
N LEU A 295 8.76 3.35 21.45
CA LEU A 295 9.49 2.75 20.32
C LEU A 295 8.84 1.46 19.85
N ASN A 296 8.49 0.55 20.78
CA ASN A 296 7.82 -0.70 20.46
C ASN A 296 6.45 -0.44 19.80
N TYR A 297 5.66 0.48 20.32
CA TYR A 297 4.35 0.78 19.76
C TYR A 297 4.45 1.41 18.36
N ILE A 298 5.42 2.31 18.13
CA ILE A 298 5.69 2.85 16.79
C ILE A 298 6.05 1.71 15.83
N SER A 299 6.94 0.79 16.24
CA SER A 299 7.33 -0.35 15.39
C SER A 299 6.14 -1.27 15.06
N TYR A 300 5.18 -1.44 15.97
CA TYR A 300 3.97 -2.22 15.72
C TYR A 300 3.01 -1.54 14.73
N VAL A 301 2.88 -0.21 14.84
CA VAL A 301 2.08 0.58 13.88
C VAL A 301 2.73 0.56 12.50
N GLU A 302 4.06 0.64 12.40
CA GLU A 302 4.82 0.49 11.16
C GLU A 302 4.68 -0.93 10.58
N ALA A 303 4.78 -1.96 11.42
CA ALA A 303 4.59 -3.36 11.02
C ALA A 303 3.18 -3.64 10.48
N SER A 304 2.15 -2.91 10.92
CA SER A 304 0.79 -2.99 10.37
C SER A 304 0.60 -2.24 9.05
N LEU A 305 1.66 -1.59 8.56
CA LEU A 305 1.63 -0.77 7.35
C LEU A 305 0.65 0.41 7.42
N LEU A 306 0.39 0.95 8.62
CA LEU A 306 -0.37 2.19 8.80
C LEU A 306 0.49 3.42 8.57
N ILE A 307 1.77 3.32 8.91
CA ILE A 307 2.76 4.38 8.73
C ILE A 307 4.01 3.88 8.03
N ASP A 308 4.69 4.78 7.36
CA ASP A 308 6.06 4.63 6.88
C ASP A 308 6.96 5.66 7.55
N LYS A 309 8.23 5.32 7.71
CA LYS A 309 9.27 6.23 8.17
C LYS A 309 10.18 6.62 7.02
N ALA A 310 10.46 7.92 6.90
CA ALA A 310 11.46 8.43 5.99
C ALA A 310 12.71 8.83 6.80
N PRO A 311 13.86 8.18 6.58
CA PRO A 311 15.10 8.50 7.26
C PRO A 311 15.63 9.85 6.78
N ARG A 312 16.36 10.55 7.62
CA ARG A 312 17.03 11.79 7.28
C ARG A 312 18.40 11.55 6.65
N TYR A 313 18.75 12.34 5.66
CA TYR A 313 20.00 12.24 4.93
C TYR A 313 20.74 13.59 4.93
N ASP A 314 21.95 13.62 5.48
CA ASP A 314 22.85 14.76 5.43
C ASP A 314 23.44 14.88 4.01
N ILE A 315 23.00 15.91 3.27
CA ILE A 315 23.39 16.12 1.87
C ILE A 315 24.89 16.44 1.75
N LYS A 316 25.43 17.22 2.67
CA LYS A 316 26.86 17.57 2.69
C LYS A 316 27.74 16.42 3.17
N GLY A 317 27.33 15.77 4.27
CA GLY A 317 28.04 14.64 4.86
C GLY A 317 27.85 13.34 4.10
N LYS A 318 26.92 13.26 3.14
CA LYS A 318 26.57 12.07 2.33
C LYS A 318 26.31 10.83 3.17
N ARG A 319 25.55 10.98 4.24
CA ARG A 319 25.23 9.90 5.19
C ARG A 319 23.80 9.97 5.71
N LEU A 320 23.23 8.81 5.99
CA LEU A 320 21.97 8.72 6.73
C LEU A 320 22.20 9.16 8.18
N LEU A 321 21.22 9.85 8.73
CA LEU A 321 21.19 10.22 10.14
C LEU A 321 20.39 9.17 10.91
N GLU A 322 20.95 8.69 12.02
CA GLU A 322 20.39 7.56 12.79
C GLU A 322 19.12 7.93 13.60
N PHE A 323 18.85 9.22 13.74
CA PHE A 323 17.77 9.72 14.59
C PHE A 323 16.89 10.73 13.85
N PHE A 324 15.63 10.85 14.29
CA PHE A 324 14.66 11.85 13.81
C PHE A 324 14.05 11.56 12.44
N ASP A 325 13.35 10.41 12.31
CA ASP A 325 12.57 10.11 11.11
C ASP A 325 11.35 11.02 11.00
N LYS A 326 10.93 11.34 9.77
CA LYS A 326 9.58 11.80 9.48
C LYS A 326 8.64 10.62 9.36
N VAL A 327 7.43 10.77 9.86
CA VAL A 327 6.38 9.74 9.79
C VAL A 327 5.35 10.18 8.76
N PHE A 328 5.04 9.27 7.83
CA PHE A 328 4.02 9.42 6.81
C PHE A 328 2.96 8.32 6.95
N LEU A 329 1.72 8.64 6.65
CA LEU A 329 0.62 7.70 6.69
C LEU A 329 0.51 6.96 5.37
N ASN A 330 0.12 5.69 5.42
CA ASN A 330 -0.18 4.96 4.21
C ASN A 330 -1.48 5.43 3.53
N ASP A 331 -2.44 5.93 4.31
CA ASP A 331 -3.66 6.53 3.78
C ASP A 331 -4.13 7.70 4.66
N ILE A 332 -4.31 8.88 4.03
CA ILE A 332 -4.75 10.09 4.73
C ILE A 332 -6.22 10.05 5.13
N GLY A 333 -7.06 9.30 4.42
CA GLY A 333 -8.48 9.13 4.78
C GLY A 333 -8.66 8.44 6.13
N LEU A 334 -7.78 7.49 6.48
CA LEU A 334 -7.78 6.86 7.81
C LEU A 334 -7.49 7.88 8.92
N ARG A 335 -6.61 8.86 8.65
CA ARG A 335 -6.37 9.98 9.56
C ARG A 335 -7.63 10.77 9.81
N HIS A 336 -8.33 11.13 8.73
CA HIS A 336 -9.53 11.94 8.85
C HIS A 336 -10.68 11.18 9.54
N GLY A 337 -10.76 9.87 9.35
CA GLY A 337 -11.65 9.01 10.10
C GLY A 337 -11.40 9.01 11.62
N LEU A 338 -10.13 9.22 12.05
CA LEU A 338 -9.72 9.19 13.46
C LEU A 338 -9.81 10.55 14.15
N ILE A 339 -9.32 11.62 13.50
CA ILE A 339 -9.12 12.94 14.13
C ILE A 339 -9.86 14.07 13.40
N GLY A 340 -10.62 13.76 12.35
CA GLY A 340 -11.32 14.74 11.50
C GLY A 340 -10.44 15.37 10.43
N TYR A 341 -11.10 15.96 9.42
CA TYR A 341 -10.44 16.74 8.37
C TYR A 341 -10.25 18.20 8.86
N ARG A 342 -9.03 18.73 8.68
CA ARG A 342 -8.66 20.10 9.04
C ARG A 342 -7.87 20.74 7.91
N GLU A 343 -8.30 21.90 7.43
CA GLU A 343 -7.66 22.61 6.31
C GLU A 343 -6.27 23.16 6.68
N GLU A 344 -6.03 23.49 7.94
CA GLU A 344 -4.76 23.98 8.48
C GLU A 344 -3.62 22.99 8.36
N ASP A 345 -3.92 21.69 8.24
CA ASP A 345 -2.92 20.62 8.10
C ASP A 345 -2.48 20.38 6.65
N ILE A 346 -2.95 21.20 5.70
CA ILE A 346 -2.84 20.97 4.24
C ILE A 346 -1.41 20.69 3.79
N ASN A 347 -0.40 21.42 4.29
CA ASN A 347 0.99 21.24 3.85
C ASN A 347 1.50 19.82 4.18
N GLY A 348 1.30 19.34 5.41
CA GLY A 348 1.70 17.99 5.80
C GLY A 348 0.93 16.90 5.04
N LEU A 349 -0.34 17.17 4.66
CA LEU A 349 -1.13 16.25 3.83
C LEU A 349 -0.62 16.19 2.39
N LEU A 350 -0.23 17.34 1.80
CA LEU A 350 0.37 17.37 0.46
C LEU A 350 1.73 16.66 0.44
N GLU A 351 2.59 16.89 1.44
CA GLU A 351 3.83 16.14 1.59
C GLU A 351 3.55 14.63 1.67
N ASN A 352 2.54 14.21 2.46
CA ASN A 352 2.18 12.80 2.57
C ASN A 352 1.73 12.20 1.23
N ILE A 353 0.94 12.93 0.46
CA ILE A 353 0.49 12.49 -0.87
C ILE A 353 1.68 12.34 -1.82
N VAL A 354 2.58 13.32 -1.88
CA VAL A 354 3.77 13.26 -2.73
C VAL A 354 4.70 12.12 -2.29
N PHE A 355 4.88 11.93 -0.98
CA PHE A 355 5.64 10.79 -0.45
C PHE A 355 5.09 9.46 -0.95
N LYS A 356 3.78 9.26 -0.85
CA LYS A 356 3.12 8.01 -1.30
C LYS A 356 3.18 7.85 -2.81
N GLU A 357 3.05 8.92 -3.57
CA GLU A 357 3.20 8.90 -5.02
C GLU A 357 4.62 8.49 -5.43
N LEU A 358 5.64 9.07 -4.81
CA LEU A 358 7.04 8.72 -5.07
C LEU A 358 7.35 7.26 -4.72
N GLN A 359 6.85 6.76 -3.57
CA GLN A 359 6.95 5.34 -3.23
C GLN A 359 6.29 4.46 -4.28
N ALA A 360 5.08 4.87 -4.69
CA ALA A 360 4.35 4.17 -5.70
C ALA A 360 5.10 4.12 -7.03
N ARG A 361 5.81 5.17 -7.44
CA ARG A 361 6.71 5.18 -8.62
C ARG A 361 8.00 4.39 -8.41
N GLY A 362 8.22 3.82 -7.23
CA GLY A 362 9.37 2.97 -6.92
C GLY A 362 10.63 3.71 -6.51
N TYR A 363 10.51 4.98 -6.06
CA TYR A 363 11.63 5.71 -5.48
C TYR A 363 11.88 5.28 -4.03
N LYS A 364 13.17 5.20 -3.68
CA LYS A 364 13.62 5.21 -2.29
C LYS A 364 13.69 6.67 -1.83
N ILE A 365 13.05 6.97 -0.70
CA ILE A 365 12.85 8.35 -0.25
C ILE A 365 13.56 8.56 1.07
N SER A 366 14.23 9.70 1.19
CA SER A 366 14.77 10.23 2.46
C SER A 366 14.49 11.72 2.57
N ILE A 367 14.55 12.25 3.78
CA ILE A 367 14.41 13.68 4.08
C ILE A 367 15.79 14.32 3.99
N GLY A 368 15.95 15.31 3.13
CA GLY A 368 17.23 15.99 2.97
C GLY A 368 17.51 16.96 4.11
N VAL A 369 18.77 17.02 4.54
CA VAL A 369 19.26 18.02 5.49
C VAL A 369 20.50 18.68 4.91
N ILE A 370 20.46 20.00 4.81
CA ILE A 370 21.62 20.80 4.42
C ILE A 370 21.79 21.93 5.44
N ASP A 371 22.90 21.89 6.21
CA ASP A 371 23.11 22.73 7.39
C ASP A 371 21.96 22.57 8.41
N GLN A 372 21.12 23.58 8.58
CA GLN A 372 19.93 23.54 9.44
C GLN A 372 18.61 23.54 8.65
N LEU A 373 18.71 23.46 7.31
CA LEU A 373 17.55 23.50 6.43
C LEU A 373 17.12 22.10 6.06
N GLU A 374 15.83 21.94 5.91
CA GLU A 374 15.22 20.70 5.46
C GLU A 374 14.86 20.78 3.97
N ILE A 375 15.08 19.68 3.27
CA ILE A 375 14.55 19.39 1.94
C ILE A 375 13.54 18.26 2.12
N ASP A 376 12.30 18.48 1.71
CA ASP A 376 11.22 17.56 2.00
C ASP A 376 11.52 16.16 1.52
N PHE A 377 12.02 16.01 0.27
CA PHE A 377 12.37 14.69 -0.23
C PHE A 377 13.65 14.67 -1.07
N ILE A 378 14.42 13.64 -0.83
CA ILE A 378 15.42 13.10 -1.76
C ILE A 378 14.85 11.80 -2.29
N ALA A 379 14.52 11.76 -3.57
CA ALA A 379 13.94 10.59 -4.25
C ALA A 379 15.01 9.94 -5.14
N GLU A 380 15.34 8.67 -4.86
CA GLU A 380 16.39 7.93 -5.58
C GLU A 380 15.81 6.64 -6.19
N LYS A 381 16.08 6.43 -7.49
CA LYS A 381 15.67 5.22 -8.22
C LYS A 381 16.71 4.90 -9.28
N GLN A 382 17.36 3.74 -9.16
CA GLN A 382 18.47 3.35 -10.05
C GLN A 382 19.55 4.46 -10.11
N ASN A 383 19.71 5.09 -11.27
CA ASN A 383 20.68 6.18 -11.49
C ASN A 383 20.05 7.58 -11.40
N GLU A 384 18.78 7.66 -11.06
CA GLU A 384 18.03 8.92 -10.95
C GLU A 384 18.00 9.39 -9.50
N LYS A 385 18.25 10.68 -9.29
CA LYS A 385 18.13 11.34 -8.00
C LYS A 385 17.47 12.71 -8.19
N LYS A 386 16.49 13.01 -7.35
CA LYS A 386 15.74 14.27 -7.37
C LYS A 386 15.67 14.84 -5.97
N TYR A 387 15.72 16.18 -5.89
CA TYR A 387 15.45 16.96 -4.67
C TYR A 387 14.11 17.65 -4.83
N ILE A 388 13.21 17.48 -3.90
CA ILE A 388 11.82 17.92 -4.05
C ILE A 388 11.41 18.68 -2.79
N GLN A 389 10.82 19.87 -2.99
CA GLN A 389 10.08 20.63 -1.99
C GLN A 389 8.60 20.60 -2.33
N VAL A 390 7.74 20.57 -1.32
CA VAL A 390 6.29 20.50 -1.47
C VAL A 390 5.63 21.59 -0.64
N CYS A 391 4.83 22.44 -1.26
CA CYS A 391 4.09 23.47 -0.55
C CYS A 391 2.67 23.64 -1.09
N TYR A 392 1.80 24.26 -0.30
CA TYR A 392 0.47 24.59 -0.77
C TYR A 392 0.51 25.73 -1.79
N GLY A 393 1.24 26.82 -1.49
CA GLY A 393 1.24 28.00 -2.35
C GLY A 393 2.55 28.78 -2.34
N LEU A 394 2.79 29.50 -3.44
CA LEU A 394 3.94 30.34 -3.73
C LEU A 394 3.54 31.81 -3.84
N GLY A 395 2.45 32.22 -3.19
CA GLY A 395 1.85 33.57 -3.32
C GLY A 395 2.62 34.69 -2.65
N SER A 396 3.78 34.43 -1.98
CA SER A 396 4.61 35.46 -1.39
C SER A 396 6.08 35.21 -1.70
N GLU A 397 6.87 36.32 -1.80
CA GLU A 397 8.32 36.23 -2.01
C GLU A 397 9.01 35.41 -0.90
N ALA A 398 8.54 35.53 0.35
CA ALA A 398 9.06 34.75 1.47
C ALA A 398 8.81 33.23 1.30
N ALA A 399 7.65 32.82 0.77
CA ALA A 399 7.38 31.43 0.46
C ALA A 399 8.27 30.93 -0.68
N ILE A 400 8.38 31.71 -1.75
CA ILE A 400 9.24 31.39 -2.89
C ILE A 400 10.70 31.22 -2.46
N GLU A 401 11.24 32.18 -1.67
CA GLU A 401 12.62 32.10 -1.18
C GLU A 401 12.84 30.90 -0.27
N ARG A 402 11.87 30.54 0.55
CA ARG A 402 11.95 29.34 1.40
C ARG A 402 12.03 28.06 0.57
N GLU A 403 11.15 27.89 -0.42
CA GLU A 403 11.05 26.63 -1.17
C GLU A 403 12.17 26.50 -2.22
N PHE A 404 12.40 27.55 -3.02
CA PHE A 404 13.45 27.53 -4.03
C PHE A 404 14.85 27.76 -3.44
N GLY A 405 14.99 28.71 -2.50
CA GLY A 405 16.29 29.06 -1.91
C GLY A 405 16.94 27.93 -1.13
N ASN A 406 16.14 27.01 -0.54
CA ASN A 406 16.68 25.81 0.08
C ASN A 406 17.31 24.88 -0.96
N LEU A 407 16.67 24.70 -2.11
CA LEU A 407 17.18 23.86 -3.20
C LEU A 407 18.40 24.48 -3.90
N GLU A 408 18.48 25.82 -4.01
CA GLU A 408 19.61 26.54 -4.59
C GLU A 408 20.92 26.32 -3.81
N LYS A 409 20.85 25.98 -2.52
CA LYS A 409 22.02 25.67 -1.69
C LYS A 409 22.67 24.33 -2.00
N ILE A 410 21.95 23.45 -2.69
CA ILE A 410 22.47 22.14 -3.12
C ILE A 410 23.33 22.34 -4.38
N LYS A 411 24.62 22.03 -4.28
CA LYS A 411 25.63 22.33 -5.32
C LYS A 411 25.94 21.16 -6.27
N ASP A 412 25.03 20.21 -6.38
CA ASP A 412 25.14 19.15 -7.38
C ASP A 412 24.20 19.40 -8.57
N ASN A 413 24.33 18.54 -9.59
CA ASN A 413 23.62 18.67 -10.88
C ASN A 413 22.38 17.78 -10.96
N TYR A 414 21.92 17.19 -9.86
CA TYR A 414 20.68 16.43 -9.87
C TYR A 414 19.46 17.34 -10.00
N GLU A 415 18.39 16.78 -10.51
CA GLU A 415 17.14 17.51 -10.71
C GLU A 415 16.62 18.07 -9.38
N LYS A 416 16.18 19.30 -9.41
CA LYS A 416 15.58 20.01 -8.29
C LYS A 416 14.19 20.47 -8.71
N MET A 417 13.21 20.27 -7.82
CA MET A 417 11.81 20.53 -8.14
C MET A 417 11.04 21.09 -6.94
N VAL A 418 10.21 22.08 -7.18
CA VAL A 418 9.16 22.53 -6.26
C VAL A 418 7.82 22.07 -6.79
N ILE A 419 7.03 21.39 -5.96
CA ILE A 419 5.67 20.95 -6.27
C ILE A 419 4.69 21.78 -5.45
N SER A 420 3.74 22.45 -6.10
CA SER A 420 2.75 23.27 -5.39
C SER A 420 1.36 23.21 -5.99
N MET A 421 0.38 23.81 -5.30
CA MET A 421 -0.98 24.00 -5.82
C MET A 421 -1.12 25.28 -6.68
N ASP A 422 -0.05 26.01 -6.93
CA ASP A 422 -0.04 27.20 -7.82
C ASP A 422 0.12 26.79 -9.27
N ARG A 423 -0.99 26.71 -9.98
CA ARG A 423 -1.04 26.27 -11.37
C ARG A 423 -0.33 27.21 -12.33
N PHE A 424 -0.33 28.51 -12.05
CA PHE A 424 0.15 29.56 -12.96
C PHE A 424 1.56 30.07 -12.58
N PHE A 425 2.23 29.43 -11.63
CA PHE A 425 3.62 29.75 -11.34
C PHE A 425 4.53 29.38 -12.51
N PRO A 426 5.60 30.13 -12.80
CA PRO A 426 6.55 29.80 -13.87
C PRO A 426 7.07 28.37 -13.76
N ALA A 427 7.19 27.66 -14.88
CA ALA A 427 7.61 26.26 -14.93
C ALA A 427 9.05 26.03 -14.45
N GLU A 428 9.88 27.11 -14.38
CA GLU A 428 11.27 27.05 -13.92
C GLU A 428 11.69 28.37 -13.28
N ARG A 429 12.51 28.28 -12.23
CA ARG A 429 13.21 29.42 -11.60
C ARG A 429 14.64 28.97 -11.26
N ASN A 430 15.66 29.66 -11.82
CA ASN A 430 17.08 29.42 -11.53
C ASN A 430 17.54 27.96 -11.73
N GLY A 431 17.02 27.26 -12.75
CA GLY A 431 17.32 25.84 -13.01
C GLY A 431 16.57 24.86 -12.10
N ILE A 432 15.62 25.34 -11.28
CA ILE A 432 14.75 24.52 -10.46
C ILE A 432 13.37 24.47 -11.10
N LEU A 433 12.89 23.25 -11.38
CA LEU A 433 11.59 23.03 -11.99
C LEU A 433 10.45 23.35 -11.01
N HIS A 434 9.37 23.87 -11.51
CA HIS A 434 8.10 23.93 -10.80
C HIS A 434 7.09 23.00 -11.47
N ARG A 435 6.33 22.28 -10.63
CA ARG A 435 5.24 21.41 -11.08
C ARG A 435 3.97 21.72 -10.31
N TYR A 436 2.86 21.84 -11.04
CA TYR A 436 1.55 21.85 -10.43
C TYR A 436 1.25 20.45 -9.88
N LEU A 437 0.85 20.35 -8.61
CA LEU A 437 0.72 19.07 -7.90
C LEU A 437 -0.21 18.08 -8.62
N ILE A 438 -1.37 18.53 -9.08
CA ILE A 438 -2.34 17.64 -9.74
C ILE A 438 -1.75 17.06 -11.04
N ASP A 439 -1.08 17.88 -11.85
CA ASP A 439 -0.43 17.42 -13.06
C ASP A 439 0.68 16.40 -12.73
N PHE A 440 1.49 16.68 -11.70
CA PHE A 440 2.50 15.73 -11.20
C PHE A 440 1.90 14.38 -10.79
N LEU A 441 0.75 14.37 -10.12
CA LEU A 441 0.08 13.14 -9.67
C LEU A 441 -0.59 12.36 -10.82
N LEU A 442 -0.88 13.03 -11.94
CA LEU A 442 -1.49 12.43 -13.13
C LEU A 442 -0.46 11.95 -14.18
N GLU A 443 0.82 12.31 -14.04
CA GLU A 443 1.94 11.77 -14.85
C GLU A 443 2.17 10.27 -14.56
#